data_aaf71c67f93f610d03ca50a4629571eb
#
_entry.id   aaf71c67f93f610d03ca50a4629571eb
#
_cell.length_a   1.000
_cell.length_b   1.000
_cell.length_c   1.000
_cell.angle_alpha   90.00
_cell.angle_beta   90.00
_cell.angle_gamma   90.00
#
_symmetry.space_group_name_H-M   'P 1'
#
loop_
_entity.id
_entity.type
_entity.pdbx_description
1 polymer ?
#
loop_
_entity_poly.entity_id
_entity_poly.type
_entity_poly.pdbx_seq_one_letter_code
_entity_poly.pdbx_strand_id
1 'polypeptide(L)'
;TVVGNLLEVNAGSVLLVEGNWKVDAKYGRQFTALSWEETLPATLYGMEKYLGSGLIKGVGPKFAKRIVQRFGMDTFTVIEDNIALLIEVPGIGNKRIQMIGESWERQKEIKNIMLFLQEHGVSTAFAAKIFRQYGNESIRVVKENPYRLADDIWGIGFKTADTIAGKMGVSKEAFVRLRSGIMYTLGELADEGHVYARKEQLVQKACGLLEAEEPFVVMTLDQMIKDEDLIREVNQVEAIYLPPFYYAELGTANKLRKLMDRPAQDR
;
A
#
# COMPACT_ATOMS: atom_id res chain seq x y z
N THR A 1 28.89 8.84 -0.54
CA THR A 1 27.69 8.29 -1.24
C THR A 1 26.75 7.70 -0.21
N VAL A 2 25.47 8.06 -0.29
CA VAL A 2 24.40 7.41 0.47
C VAL A 2 23.77 6.35 -0.43
N VAL A 3 23.56 5.16 0.10
CA VAL A 3 22.92 4.04 -0.59
C VAL A 3 21.76 3.52 0.25
N GLY A 4 20.67 3.14 -0.39
CA GLY A 4 19.47 2.66 0.28
C GLY A 4 18.25 2.80 -0.61
N ASN A 5 17.09 2.45 -0.09
CA ASN A 5 15.85 2.61 -0.81
C ASN A 5 15.30 4.04 -0.63
N LEU A 6 15.85 4.99 -1.39
CA LEU A 6 15.50 6.41 -1.37
C LEU A 6 14.47 6.67 -2.49
N LEU A 7 13.25 6.16 -2.31
CA LEU A 7 12.18 6.34 -3.29
C LEU A 7 11.63 7.78 -3.22
N GLU A 8 11.42 8.36 -4.41
CA GLU A 8 10.81 9.69 -4.59
C GLU A 8 11.58 10.87 -3.99
N VAL A 9 12.88 10.72 -3.73
CA VAL A 9 13.74 11.84 -3.36
C VAL A 9 13.97 12.74 -4.58
N ASN A 10 13.70 14.03 -4.39
CA ASN A 10 13.80 15.02 -5.46
C ASN A 10 15.06 15.85 -5.35
N ALA A 11 15.53 16.34 -6.49
CA ALA A 11 16.69 17.22 -6.51
C ALA A 11 16.37 18.52 -5.74
N GLY A 12 17.18 18.82 -4.72
CA GLY A 12 17.02 20.00 -3.86
C GLY A 12 16.40 19.70 -2.50
N SER A 13 15.85 18.49 -2.28
CA SER A 13 15.39 18.08 -0.97
C SER A 13 16.56 17.92 0.01
N VAL A 14 16.28 18.24 1.28
CA VAL A 14 17.20 17.94 2.39
C VAL A 14 16.70 16.71 3.10
N LEU A 15 17.57 15.72 3.23
CA LEU A 15 17.23 14.47 3.90
C LEU A 15 17.94 14.38 5.25
N LEU A 16 17.17 14.07 6.30
CA LEU A 16 17.71 13.52 7.53
C LEU A 16 17.75 12.01 7.36
N VAL A 17 18.94 11.43 7.39
CA VAL A 17 19.15 10.01 7.10
C VAL A 17 19.75 9.31 8.29
N GLU A 18 19.09 8.27 8.78
CA GLU A 18 19.63 7.36 9.77
C GLU A 18 20.16 6.09 9.11
N GLY A 19 21.29 5.59 9.56
CA GLY A 19 21.91 4.41 8.95
C GLY A 19 23.32 4.14 9.45
N ASN A 20 24.01 3.28 8.71
CA ASN A 20 25.35 2.82 9.09
C ASN A 20 26.35 3.02 7.96
N TRP A 21 27.59 3.36 8.33
CA TRP A 21 28.69 3.38 7.40
C TRP A 21 29.15 1.96 7.08
N LYS A 22 29.27 1.65 5.80
CA LYS A 22 29.86 0.40 5.28
C LYS A 22 30.98 0.72 4.29
N VAL A 23 31.93 -0.19 4.17
CA VAL A 23 32.97 -0.12 3.14
C VAL A 23 32.61 -1.15 2.07
N ASP A 24 32.29 -0.66 0.89
CA ASP A 24 32.08 -1.48 -0.30
C ASP A 24 33.40 -1.71 -1.02
N ALA A 25 33.65 -2.94 -1.48
CA ALA A 25 34.91 -3.32 -2.12
C ALA A 25 35.19 -2.57 -3.45
N LYS A 26 34.09 -2.17 -4.15
CA LYS A 26 34.18 -1.50 -5.46
C LYS A 26 33.99 0.01 -5.35
N TYR A 27 33.11 0.48 -4.44
CA TYR A 27 32.69 1.87 -4.37
C TYR A 27 33.19 2.61 -3.12
N GLY A 28 33.99 1.94 -2.28
CA GLY A 28 34.59 2.55 -1.09
C GLY A 28 33.58 2.78 0.03
N ARG A 29 33.81 3.82 0.85
CA ARG A 29 32.99 4.12 2.02
C ARG A 29 31.62 4.67 1.60
N GLN A 30 30.54 3.96 1.99
CA GLN A 30 29.15 4.30 1.71
C GLN A 30 28.34 4.36 3.00
N PHE A 31 27.36 5.26 3.06
CA PHE A 31 26.39 5.33 4.14
C PHE A 31 25.12 4.57 3.70
N THR A 32 24.84 3.43 4.34
CA THR A 32 23.63 2.65 4.08
C THR A 32 22.48 3.23 4.89
N ALA A 33 21.51 3.84 4.22
CA ALA A 33 20.32 4.39 4.84
C ALA A 33 19.39 3.26 5.29
N LEU A 34 18.97 3.30 6.55
CA LEU A 34 17.95 2.44 7.14
C LEU A 34 16.59 3.14 7.15
N SER A 35 16.61 4.42 7.50
CA SER A 35 15.47 5.32 7.45
C SER A 35 15.90 6.70 6.92
N TRP A 36 14.94 7.45 6.42
CA TRP A 36 15.17 8.82 6.00
C TRP A 36 13.89 9.64 6.12
N GLU A 37 14.05 10.92 6.39
CA GLU A 37 13.00 11.92 6.44
C GLU A 37 13.37 13.07 5.51
N GLU A 38 12.44 13.50 4.67
CA GLU A 38 12.61 14.67 3.83
C GLU A 38 12.18 15.92 4.59
N THR A 39 13.08 16.89 4.67
CA THR A 39 12.81 18.20 5.26
C THR A 39 12.81 19.27 4.17
N LEU A 40 12.07 20.35 4.42
CA LEU A 40 12.14 21.49 3.52
C LEU A 40 13.55 22.11 3.55
N PRO A 41 14.09 22.53 2.40
CA PRO A 41 15.40 23.13 2.33
C PRO A 41 15.50 24.39 3.20
N ALA A 42 16.54 24.45 4.03
CA ALA A 42 16.82 25.61 4.90
C ALA A 42 17.79 26.62 4.26
N THR A 43 18.12 26.49 2.99
CA THR A 43 19.01 27.42 2.26
C THR A 43 18.32 27.97 0.99
N LEU A 44 18.65 29.17 0.61
CA LEU A 44 18.12 29.79 -0.62
C LEU A 44 18.37 28.95 -1.87
N TYR A 45 19.56 28.38 -1.96
CA TYR A 45 19.91 27.48 -3.06
C TYR A 45 19.06 26.21 -3.06
N GLY A 46 18.87 25.59 -1.89
CA GLY A 46 18.01 24.42 -1.74
C GLY A 46 16.56 24.71 -2.09
N MET A 47 16.01 25.86 -1.62
CA MET A 47 14.65 26.31 -1.95
C MET A 47 14.48 26.51 -3.46
N GLU A 48 15.46 27.12 -4.12
CA GLU A 48 15.45 27.32 -5.58
C GLU A 48 15.44 25.98 -6.32
N LYS A 49 16.26 25.02 -5.89
CA LYS A 49 16.31 23.67 -6.47
C LYS A 49 15.01 22.90 -6.24
N TYR A 50 14.49 22.92 -5.02
CA TYR A 50 13.23 22.27 -4.66
C TYR A 50 12.06 22.78 -5.51
N LEU A 51 11.85 24.09 -5.55
CA LEU A 51 10.78 24.69 -6.34
C LEU A 51 10.94 24.44 -7.83
N GLY A 52 12.19 24.46 -8.32
CA GLY A 52 12.52 24.27 -9.73
C GLY A 52 12.63 22.83 -10.20
N SER A 53 12.45 21.83 -9.30
CA SER A 53 12.62 20.39 -9.59
C SER A 53 11.53 19.81 -10.51
N GLY A 54 10.40 20.51 -10.68
CA GLY A 54 9.24 20.03 -11.41
C GLY A 54 8.12 19.47 -10.51
N LEU A 55 8.37 19.34 -9.21
CA LEU A 55 7.35 18.94 -8.21
C LEU A 55 6.20 19.93 -8.15
N ILE A 56 6.53 21.22 -8.19
CA ILE A 56 5.55 22.31 -8.13
C ILE A 56 5.19 22.74 -9.54
N LYS A 57 3.98 22.37 -9.97
CA LYS A 57 3.48 22.74 -11.30
C LYS A 57 3.44 24.26 -11.46
N GLY A 58 3.90 24.75 -12.61
CA GLY A 58 3.96 26.17 -12.88
C GLY A 58 5.24 26.87 -12.42
N VAL A 59 6.14 26.17 -11.69
CA VAL A 59 7.44 26.67 -11.26
C VAL A 59 8.55 25.86 -11.90
N GLY A 60 9.15 26.42 -12.96
CA GLY A 60 10.42 25.90 -13.48
C GLY A 60 11.60 26.64 -12.85
N PRO A 61 12.87 26.24 -13.16
CA PRO A 61 14.08 26.82 -12.55
C PRO A 61 14.15 28.35 -12.60
N LYS A 62 13.68 28.94 -13.70
CA LYS A 62 13.66 30.41 -13.90
C LYS A 62 12.71 31.13 -12.93
N PHE A 63 11.53 30.54 -12.69
CA PHE A 63 10.56 31.10 -11.75
C PHE A 63 10.94 30.81 -10.31
N ALA A 64 11.46 29.62 -10.01
CA ALA A 64 12.01 29.27 -8.70
C ALA A 64 13.04 30.30 -8.24
N LYS A 65 14.01 30.62 -9.11
CA LYS A 65 15.01 31.64 -8.83
C LYS A 65 14.39 33.01 -8.54
N ARG A 66 13.42 33.48 -9.34
CA ARG A 66 12.73 34.78 -9.14
C ARG A 66 11.95 34.81 -7.83
N ILE A 67 11.24 33.73 -7.49
CA ILE A 67 10.47 33.64 -6.23
C ILE A 67 11.43 33.71 -5.04
N VAL A 68 12.48 32.91 -5.03
CA VAL A 68 13.48 32.89 -3.94
C VAL A 68 14.23 34.23 -3.84
N GLN A 69 14.55 34.86 -4.95
CA GLN A 69 15.14 36.23 -4.96
C GLN A 69 14.21 37.29 -4.37
N ARG A 70 12.88 37.16 -4.57
CA ARG A 70 11.90 38.12 -4.06
C ARG A 70 11.63 37.95 -2.57
N PHE A 71 11.48 36.72 -2.12
CA PHE A 71 11.01 36.39 -0.76
C PHE A 71 12.10 35.82 0.16
N GLY A 72 13.27 35.47 -0.36
CA GLY A 72 14.36 34.96 0.46
C GLY A 72 13.98 33.73 1.25
N MET A 73 14.32 33.71 2.53
CA MET A 73 14.03 32.61 3.45
C MET A 73 12.54 32.43 3.73
N ASP A 74 11.72 33.47 3.52
CA ASP A 74 10.28 33.42 3.74
C ASP A 74 9.51 32.78 2.55
N THR A 75 10.22 32.28 1.54
CA THR A 75 9.63 31.75 0.31
C THR A 75 8.56 30.69 0.58
N PHE A 76 8.83 29.71 1.44
CA PHE A 76 7.87 28.66 1.74
C PHE A 76 6.71 29.15 2.60
N THR A 77 6.99 30.02 3.58
CA THR A 77 5.96 30.68 4.40
C THR A 77 4.99 31.50 3.53
N VAL A 78 5.52 32.21 2.54
CA VAL A 78 4.69 32.96 1.59
C VAL A 78 3.81 32.02 0.77
N ILE A 79 4.35 30.90 0.29
CA ILE A 79 3.56 29.91 -0.47
C ILE A 79 2.49 29.27 0.41
N GLU A 80 2.78 29.00 1.68
CA GLU A 80 1.85 28.37 2.61
C GLU A 80 0.76 29.31 3.12
N ASP A 81 1.14 30.48 3.59
CA ASP A 81 0.24 31.34 4.36
C ASP A 81 -0.34 32.47 3.54
N ASN A 82 0.36 32.90 2.49
CA ASN A 82 -0.06 34.05 1.68
C ASN A 82 0.37 33.97 0.22
N ILE A 83 -0.08 32.92 -0.46
CA ILE A 83 0.32 32.60 -1.85
C ILE A 83 -0.01 33.73 -2.84
N ALA A 84 -0.98 34.59 -2.51
CA ALA A 84 -1.35 35.72 -3.35
C ALA A 84 -0.18 36.70 -3.57
N LEU A 85 0.78 36.78 -2.62
CA LEU A 85 1.97 37.64 -2.76
C LEU A 85 2.86 37.22 -3.94
N LEU A 86 2.74 36.00 -4.45
CA LEU A 86 3.47 35.59 -5.65
C LEU A 86 3.16 36.43 -6.88
N ILE A 87 2.07 37.20 -6.88
CA ILE A 87 1.75 38.15 -7.95
C ILE A 87 2.85 39.21 -8.11
N GLU A 88 3.61 39.53 -7.08
CA GLU A 88 4.72 40.46 -7.10
C GLU A 88 5.93 39.99 -7.92
N VAL A 89 5.97 38.68 -8.24
CA VAL A 89 7.05 38.07 -9.02
C VAL A 89 6.77 38.27 -10.51
N PRO A 90 7.67 38.93 -11.27
CA PRO A 90 7.46 39.18 -12.68
C PRO A 90 7.22 37.90 -13.49
N GLY A 91 6.05 37.84 -14.16
CA GLY A 91 5.61 36.73 -14.99
C GLY A 91 4.82 35.63 -14.23
N ILE A 92 4.47 35.88 -12.96
CA ILE A 92 3.53 35.07 -12.21
C ILE A 92 2.18 35.79 -12.16
N GLY A 93 1.17 35.25 -12.82
CA GLY A 93 -0.22 35.71 -12.77
C GLY A 93 -1.12 34.74 -12.03
N ASN A 94 -2.38 35.12 -11.82
CA ASN A 94 -3.36 34.37 -11.03
C ASN A 94 -3.46 32.86 -11.39
N LYS A 95 -3.45 32.55 -12.70
CA LYS A 95 -3.51 31.15 -13.15
C LYS A 95 -2.32 30.33 -12.64
N ARG A 96 -1.12 30.94 -12.63
CA ARG A 96 0.09 30.25 -12.12
C ARG A 96 0.08 30.17 -10.62
N ILE A 97 -0.40 31.17 -9.90
CA ILE A 97 -0.59 31.15 -8.44
C ILE A 97 -1.48 29.96 -8.05
N GLN A 98 -2.61 29.80 -8.73
CA GLN A 98 -3.51 28.68 -8.51
C GLN A 98 -2.81 27.33 -8.72
N MET A 99 -2.09 27.15 -9.84
CA MET A 99 -1.35 25.92 -10.13
C MET A 99 -0.29 25.61 -9.06
N ILE A 100 0.40 26.64 -8.56
CA ILE A 100 1.40 26.51 -7.49
C ILE A 100 0.72 26.04 -6.21
N GLY A 101 -0.38 26.69 -5.81
CA GLY A 101 -1.13 26.35 -4.59
C GLY A 101 -1.65 24.91 -4.62
N GLU A 102 -2.33 24.51 -5.69
CA GLU A 102 -2.84 23.16 -5.85
C GLU A 102 -1.72 22.11 -5.80
N SER A 103 -0.57 22.42 -6.40
CA SER A 103 0.58 21.52 -6.41
C SER A 103 1.27 21.45 -5.06
N TRP A 104 1.35 22.55 -4.32
CA TRP A 104 1.89 22.63 -2.98
C TRP A 104 1.06 21.83 -1.97
N GLU A 105 -0.26 22.01 -1.97
CA GLU A 105 -1.16 21.24 -1.11
C GLU A 105 -1.09 19.74 -1.40
N ARG A 106 -0.99 19.35 -2.68
CA ARG A 106 -0.80 17.94 -3.04
C ARG A 106 0.50 17.35 -2.47
N GLN A 107 1.60 18.11 -2.45
CA GLN A 107 2.85 17.64 -1.85
C GLN A 107 2.73 17.46 -0.34
N LYS A 108 2.02 18.35 0.34
CA LYS A 108 1.71 18.19 1.79
C LYS A 108 0.90 16.94 2.07
N GLU A 109 -0.14 16.66 1.27
CA GLU A 109 -0.98 15.48 1.40
C GLU A 109 -0.16 14.19 1.25
N ILE A 110 0.70 14.13 0.22
CA ILE A 110 1.59 13.00 0.00
C ILE A 110 2.50 12.80 1.20
N LYS A 111 3.14 13.87 1.69
CA LYS A 111 4.02 13.80 2.86
C LYS A 111 3.28 13.29 4.10
N ASN A 112 2.08 13.78 4.37
CA ASN A 112 1.27 13.36 5.50
C ASN A 112 0.88 11.87 5.41
N ILE A 113 0.53 11.39 4.22
CA ILE A 113 0.22 9.97 3.99
C ILE A 113 1.46 9.11 4.22
N MET A 114 2.62 9.52 3.69
CA MET A 114 3.87 8.79 3.87
C MET A 114 4.28 8.71 5.33
N LEU A 115 4.21 9.82 6.08
CA LEU A 115 4.50 9.87 7.51
C LEU A 115 3.57 8.95 8.29
N PHE A 116 2.25 9.05 8.06
CA PHE A 116 1.26 8.18 8.70
C PHE A 116 1.58 6.70 8.50
N LEU A 117 1.87 6.30 7.26
CA LEU A 117 2.19 4.91 6.95
C LEU A 117 3.49 4.45 7.62
N GLN A 118 4.52 5.30 7.66
CA GLN A 118 5.79 4.99 8.32
C GLN A 118 5.65 4.86 9.84
N GLU A 119 4.90 5.74 10.49
CA GLU A 119 4.58 5.65 11.93
C GLU A 119 3.92 4.32 12.30
N HIS A 120 3.13 3.76 11.38
CA HIS A 120 2.50 2.45 11.54
C HIS A 120 3.37 1.30 11.00
N GLY A 121 4.67 1.57 10.78
CA GLY A 121 5.69 0.56 10.43
C GLY A 121 5.62 0.04 9.01
N VAL A 122 4.97 0.79 8.13
CA VAL A 122 5.02 0.53 6.68
C VAL A 122 6.37 1.04 6.16
N SER A 123 7.12 0.19 5.45
CA SER A 123 8.35 0.64 4.81
C SER A 123 8.06 1.68 3.73
N THR A 124 9.03 2.57 3.46
CA THR A 124 8.90 3.59 2.40
C THR A 124 8.51 2.98 1.04
N ALA A 125 9.07 1.80 0.71
CA ALA A 125 8.74 1.10 -0.53
C ALA A 125 7.27 0.66 -0.61
N PHE A 126 6.70 0.21 0.51
CA PHE A 126 5.28 -0.15 0.56
C PHE A 126 4.39 1.10 0.64
N ALA A 127 4.81 2.14 1.36
CA ALA A 127 4.07 3.40 1.42
C ALA A 127 3.90 4.02 0.03
N ALA A 128 4.95 4.01 -0.80
CA ALA A 128 4.87 4.47 -2.18
C ALA A 128 3.91 3.62 -3.05
N LYS A 129 3.91 2.29 -2.87
CA LYS A 129 2.95 1.41 -3.57
C LYS A 129 1.51 1.67 -3.12
N ILE A 130 1.28 1.84 -1.82
CA ILE A 130 -0.03 2.15 -1.22
C ILE A 130 -0.54 3.48 -1.78
N PHE A 131 0.30 4.50 -1.77
CA PHE A 131 -0.06 5.81 -2.32
C PHE A 131 -0.37 5.74 -3.83
N ARG A 132 0.42 4.97 -4.60
CA ARG A 132 0.15 4.77 -6.03
C ARG A 132 -1.19 4.11 -6.29
N GLN A 133 -1.58 3.16 -5.44
CA GLN A 133 -2.84 2.42 -5.57
C GLN A 133 -4.06 3.24 -5.15
N TYR A 134 -3.97 3.94 -4.03
CA TYR A 134 -5.14 4.58 -3.39
C TYR A 134 -5.09 6.11 -3.39
N GLY A 135 -3.95 6.73 -3.74
CA GLY A 135 -3.81 8.19 -3.70
C GLY A 135 -4.13 8.75 -2.31
N ASN A 136 -4.92 9.80 -2.27
CA ASN A 136 -5.32 10.49 -1.04
C ASN A 136 -6.20 9.64 -0.12
N GLU A 137 -6.83 8.56 -0.65
CA GLU A 137 -7.62 7.61 0.13
C GLU A 137 -6.77 6.62 0.95
N SER A 138 -5.44 6.63 0.78
CA SER A 138 -4.53 5.65 1.40
C SER A 138 -4.73 5.51 2.91
N ILE A 139 -4.80 6.63 3.64
CA ILE A 139 -4.99 6.61 5.10
C ILE A 139 -6.34 6.01 5.46
N ARG A 140 -7.41 6.41 4.75
CA ARG A 140 -8.76 5.90 4.99
C ARG A 140 -8.84 4.40 4.76
N VAL A 141 -8.36 3.93 3.62
CA VAL A 141 -8.39 2.51 3.25
C VAL A 141 -7.62 1.67 4.29
N VAL A 142 -6.41 2.11 4.67
CA VAL A 142 -5.57 1.37 5.62
C VAL A 142 -6.20 1.37 7.03
N LYS A 143 -6.87 2.46 7.44
CA LYS A 143 -7.58 2.53 8.73
C LYS A 143 -8.85 1.67 8.75
N GLU A 144 -9.63 1.66 7.67
CA GLU A 144 -10.88 0.90 7.58
C GLU A 144 -10.61 -0.61 7.49
N ASN A 145 -9.68 -1.02 6.64
CA ASN A 145 -9.32 -2.42 6.48
C ASN A 145 -7.88 -2.57 5.93
N PRO A 146 -6.87 -2.74 6.78
CA PRO A 146 -5.47 -2.89 6.37
C PRO A 146 -5.23 -4.16 5.53
N TYR A 147 -6.11 -5.17 5.60
CA TYR A 147 -5.96 -6.41 4.82
C TYR A 147 -6.23 -6.22 3.33
N ARG A 148 -6.92 -5.15 2.94
CA ARG A 148 -7.04 -4.78 1.52
C ARG A 148 -5.68 -4.57 0.85
N LEU A 149 -4.66 -4.24 1.61
CA LEU A 149 -3.30 -4.12 1.08
C LEU A 149 -2.79 -5.44 0.48
N ALA A 150 -3.19 -6.57 1.09
CA ALA A 150 -2.80 -7.90 0.58
C ALA A 150 -3.59 -8.30 -0.68
N ASP A 151 -4.83 -7.83 -0.80
CA ASP A 151 -5.69 -8.12 -1.95
C ASP A 151 -5.32 -7.24 -3.16
N ASP A 152 -5.03 -5.95 -2.93
CA ASP A 152 -4.95 -4.93 -3.98
C ASP A 152 -3.51 -4.62 -4.42
N ILE A 153 -2.46 -4.98 -3.63
CA ILE A 153 -1.08 -4.56 -3.90
C ILE A 153 -0.14 -5.75 -4.02
N TRP A 154 0.34 -5.99 -5.22
CA TRP A 154 1.31 -7.05 -5.47
C TRP A 154 2.58 -6.90 -4.62
N GLY A 155 2.92 -7.96 -3.88
CA GLY A 155 4.08 -8.04 -2.99
C GLY A 155 3.79 -7.63 -1.54
N ILE A 156 2.54 -7.24 -1.21
CA ILE A 156 2.06 -7.17 0.16
C ILE A 156 1.19 -8.41 0.39
N GLY A 157 1.70 -9.37 1.15
CA GLY A 157 0.92 -10.56 1.54
C GLY A 157 0.23 -10.37 2.90
N PHE A 158 -0.61 -11.35 3.28
CA PHE A 158 -1.34 -11.37 4.55
C PHE A 158 -0.45 -11.04 5.76
N LYS A 159 0.73 -11.66 5.89
CA LYS A 159 1.63 -11.46 7.05
C LYS A 159 2.10 -10.01 7.18
N THR A 160 2.36 -9.35 6.06
CA THR A 160 2.74 -7.92 6.06
C THR A 160 1.55 -7.05 6.43
N ALA A 161 0.37 -7.32 5.86
CA ALA A 161 -0.86 -6.61 6.21
C ALA A 161 -1.25 -6.81 7.68
N ASP A 162 -1.08 -8.02 8.23
CA ASP A 162 -1.35 -8.35 9.63
C ASP A 162 -0.40 -7.62 10.59
N THR A 163 0.88 -7.49 10.21
CA THR A 163 1.85 -6.68 10.97
C THR A 163 1.44 -5.20 11.01
N ILE A 164 0.99 -4.64 9.90
CA ILE A 164 0.50 -3.25 9.81
C ILE A 164 -0.76 -3.10 10.66
N ALA A 165 -1.72 -4.02 10.51
CA ALA A 165 -2.96 -4.05 11.27
C ALA A 165 -2.72 -4.07 12.78
N GLY A 166 -1.80 -4.92 13.25
CA GLY A 166 -1.42 -4.99 14.66
C GLY A 166 -0.85 -3.67 15.19
N LYS A 167 -0.01 -2.97 14.42
CA LYS A 167 0.51 -1.64 14.78
C LYS A 167 -0.57 -0.56 14.80
N MET A 168 -1.63 -0.75 14.03
CA MET A 168 -2.81 0.14 14.03
C MET A 168 -3.82 -0.19 15.14
N GLY A 169 -3.53 -1.20 15.97
CA GLY A 169 -4.38 -1.59 17.09
C GLY A 169 -5.57 -2.47 16.70
N VAL A 170 -5.54 -3.13 15.54
CA VAL A 170 -6.57 -4.11 15.17
C VAL A 170 -6.48 -5.30 16.14
N SER A 171 -7.62 -5.64 16.77
CA SER A 171 -7.69 -6.76 17.72
C SER A 171 -7.36 -8.09 17.05
N LYS A 172 -6.76 -9.01 17.83
CA LYS A 172 -6.46 -10.37 17.36
C LYS A 172 -7.72 -11.13 16.95
N GLU A 173 -8.85 -10.86 17.59
CA GLU A 173 -10.15 -11.47 17.34
C GLU A 173 -11.03 -10.67 16.35
N ALA A 174 -10.50 -9.58 15.76
CA ALA A 174 -11.27 -8.78 14.82
C ALA A 174 -11.70 -9.61 13.61
N PHE A 175 -12.99 -9.52 13.26
CA PHE A 175 -13.57 -10.27 12.13
C PHE A 175 -12.79 -10.09 10.83
N VAL A 176 -12.38 -8.86 10.52
CA VAL A 176 -11.58 -8.56 9.30
C VAL A 176 -10.25 -9.29 9.29
N ARG A 177 -9.61 -9.46 10.45
CA ARG A 177 -8.36 -10.20 10.62
C ARG A 177 -8.57 -11.69 10.40
N LEU A 178 -9.53 -12.27 11.12
CA LEU A 178 -9.83 -13.70 11.07
C LEU A 178 -10.28 -14.10 9.65
N ARG A 179 -11.17 -13.30 9.04
CA ARG A 179 -11.61 -13.50 7.66
C ARG A 179 -10.43 -13.53 6.67
N SER A 180 -9.55 -12.54 6.74
CA SER A 180 -8.40 -12.46 5.84
C SER A 180 -7.41 -13.61 6.06
N GLY A 181 -7.21 -14.04 7.30
CA GLY A 181 -6.38 -15.22 7.61
C GLY A 181 -6.96 -16.53 7.12
N ILE A 182 -8.27 -16.72 7.21
CA ILE A 182 -8.98 -17.89 6.66
C ILE A 182 -8.84 -17.92 5.13
N MET A 183 -9.07 -16.77 4.47
CA MET A 183 -8.89 -16.64 3.00
C MET A 183 -7.46 -16.95 2.57
N TYR A 184 -6.47 -16.41 3.30
CA TYR A 184 -5.05 -16.69 3.05
C TYR A 184 -4.73 -18.17 3.20
N THR A 185 -5.22 -18.82 4.27
CA THR A 185 -5.00 -20.27 4.50
C THR A 185 -5.59 -21.12 3.38
N LEU A 186 -6.77 -20.76 2.87
CA LEU A 186 -7.37 -21.43 1.72
C LEU A 186 -6.55 -21.18 0.44
N GLY A 187 -6.01 -19.98 0.27
CA GLY A 187 -5.12 -19.65 -0.85
C GLY A 187 -3.84 -20.50 -0.82
N GLU A 188 -3.19 -20.64 0.35
CA GLU A 188 -2.02 -21.53 0.50
C GLU A 188 -2.34 -22.98 0.15
N LEU A 189 -3.49 -23.49 0.60
CA LEU A 189 -3.92 -24.84 0.25
C LEU A 189 -4.19 -25.00 -1.26
N ALA A 190 -4.72 -23.97 -1.89
CA ALA A 190 -4.92 -23.95 -3.34
C ALA A 190 -3.59 -23.97 -4.11
N ASP A 191 -2.59 -23.23 -3.64
CA ASP A 191 -1.22 -23.26 -4.20
C ASP A 191 -0.54 -24.62 -4.02
N GLU A 192 -0.90 -25.38 -2.95
CA GLU A 192 -0.51 -26.78 -2.74
C GLU A 192 -1.26 -27.77 -3.67
N GLY A 193 -2.22 -27.29 -4.47
CA GLY A 193 -3.00 -28.09 -5.43
C GLY A 193 -4.35 -28.57 -4.91
N HIS A 194 -4.81 -28.08 -3.76
CA HIS A 194 -6.11 -28.44 -3.20
C HIS A 194 -7.22 -27.54 -3.74
N VAL A 195 -8.31 -28.09 -4.22
CA VAL A 195 -9.48 -27.31 -4.68
C VAL A 195 -10.43 -26.97 -3.53
N TYR A 196 -10.36 -27.72 -2.43
CA TYR A 196 -11.08 -27.46 -1.20
C TYR A 196 -10.23 -27.78 0.03
N ALA A 197 -10.63 -27.30 1.20
CA ALA A 197 -10.10 -27.72 2.48
C ALA A 197 -11.17 -28.49 3.28
N ARG A 198 -10.76 -29.50 4.05
CA ARG A 198 -11.62 -30.05 5.09
C ARG A 198 -11.78 -29.01 6.21
N LYS A 199 -12.99 -28.83 6.74
CA LYS A 199 -13.27 -27.79 7.75
C LYS A 199 -12.30 -27.87 8.93
N GLU A 200 -12.08 -29.08 9.48
CA GLU A 200 -11.20 -29.29 10.63
C GLU A 200 -9.76 -28.88 10.32
N GLN A 201 -9.26 -29.26 9.14
CA GLN A 201 -7.91 -28.90 8.70
C GLN A 201 -7.77 -27.39 8.49
N LEU A 202 -8.77 -26.75 7.88
CA LEU A 202 -8.80 -25.31 7.67
C LEU A 202 -8.77 -24.56 8.99
N VAL A 203 -9.65 -24.94 9.93
CA VAL A 203 -9.73 -24.32 11.25
C VAL A 203 -8.41 -24.48 12.00
N GLN A 204 -7.85 -25.68 12.02
CA GLN A 204 -6.55 -25.94 12.67
C GLN A 204 -5.42 -25.11 12.08
N LYS A 205 -5.28 -25.05 10.75
CA LYS A 205 -4.26 -24.25 10.08
C LYS A 205 -4.47 -22.75 10.34
N ALA A 206 -5.71 -22.27 10.27
CA ALA A 206 -6.05 -20.86 10.52
C ALA A 206 -5.78 -20.45 11.97
N CYS A 207 -6.13 -21.30 12.96
CA CYS A 207 -5.80 -21.06 14.37
C CYS A 207 -4.27 -20.94 14.58
N GLY A 208 -3.49 -21.82 13.93
CA GLY A 208 -2.04 -21.77 14.01
C GLY A 208 -1.44 -20.53 13.36
N LEU A 209 -1.96 -20.11 12.19
CA LEU A 209 -1.53 -18.90 11.49
C LEU A 209 -1.85 -17.63 12.28
N LEU A 210 -3.07 -17.55 12.80
CA LEU A 210 -3.63 -16.36 13.44
C LEU A 210 -3.31 -16.26 14.94
N GLU A 211 -2.78 -17.34 15.53
CA GLU A 211 -2.65 -17.46 17.00
C GLU A 211 -3.97 -17.08 17.71
N ALA A 212 -5.09 -17.55 17.15
CA ALA A 212 -6.43 -17.27 17.62
C ALA A 212 -7.10 -18.55 18.15
N GLU A 213 -8.01 -18.37 19.11
CA GLU A 213 -8.78 -19.47 19.68
C GLU A 213 -9.79 -20.01 18.64
N GLU A 214 -9.96 -21.33 18.63
CA GLU A 214 -10.82 -22.06 17.70
C GLU A 214 -12.25 -21.49 17.60
N PRO A 215 -12.95 -21.15 18.71
CA PRO A 215 -14.32 -20.64 18.63
C PRO A 215 -14.45 -19.39 17.78
N PHE A 216 -13.47 -18.47 17.82
CA PHE A 216 -13.52 -17.25 17.00
C PHE A 216 -13.31 -17.56 15.52
N VAL A 217 -12.41 -18.50 15.21
CA VAL A 217 -12.16 -18.93 13.82
C VAL A 217 -13.38 -19.63 13.25
N VAL A 218 -14.01 -20.53 14.02
CA VAL A 218 -15.23 -21.24 13.58
C VAL A 218 -16.38 -20.28 13.39
N MET A 219 -16.63 -19.36 14.32
CA MET A 219 -17.68 -18.36 14.19
C MET A 219 -17.49 -17.48 12.96
N THR A 220 -16.24 -17.08 12.70
CA THR A 220 -15.91 -16.27 11.51
C THR A 220 -16.13 -17.08 10.22
N LEU A 221 -15.69 -18.34 10.20
CA LEU A 221 -15.90 -19.25 9.07
C LEU A 221 -17.38 -19.45 8.76
N ASP A 222 -18.20 -19.69 9.79
CA ASP A 222 -19.64 -19.86 9.63
C ASP A 222 -20.31 -18.58 9.11
N GLN A 223 -19.85 -17.39 9.54
CA GLN A 223 -20.32 -16.13 9.01
C GLN A 223 -19.92 -15.95 7.53
N MET A 224 -18.68 -16.27 7.16
CA MET A 224 -18.21 -16.20 5.76
C MET A 224 -19.00 -17.13 4.83
N ILE A 225 -19.41 -18.30 5.32
CA ILE A 225 -20.27 -19.22 4.57
C ILE A 225 -21.67 -18.63 4.40
N LYS A 226 -22.21 -18.02 5.45
CA LYS A 226 -23.52 -17.35 5.40
C LYS A 226 -23.54 -16.15 4.46
N ASP A 227 -22.43 -15.41 4.39
CA ASP A 227 -22.25 -14.25 3.51
C ASP A 227 -21.87 -14.64 2.07
N GLU A 228 -21.81 -15.96 1.78
CA GLU A 228 -21.42 -16.52 0.47
C GLU A 228 -19.98 -16.19 0.04
N ASP A 229 -19.14 -15.73 0.94
CA ASP A 229 -17.70 -15.55 0.71
C ASP A 229 -17.00 -16.91 0.47
N LEU A 230 -17.54 -17.96 1.11
CA LEU A 230 -17.07 -19.35 0.99
C LEU A 230 -18.25 -20.29 0.75
N ILE A 231 -17.98 -21.41 0.09
CA ILE A 231 -18.98 -22.43 -0.17
C ILE A 231 -18.69 -23.67 0.68
N ARG A 232 -19.71 -24.15 1.38
CA ARG A 232 -19.67 -25.38 2.16
C ARG A 232 -20.43 -26.47 1.44
N GLU A 233 -19.79 -27.60 1.23
CA GLU A 233 -20.43 -28.83 0.75
C GLU A 233 -20.24 -29.93 1.80
N VAL A 234 -21.33 -30.60 2.15
CA VAL A 234 -21.34 -31.68 3.14
C VAL A 234 -21.71 -32.98 2.45
N ASN A 235 -20.71 -33.84 2.27
CA ASN A 235 -20.88 -35.19 1.75
C ASN A 235 -20.27 -36.18 2.75
N GLN A 236 -19.23 -36.94 2.34
CA GLN A 236 -18.45 -37.78 3.28
C GLN A 236 -17.55 -36.95 4.19
N VAL A 237 -17.22 -35.74 3.79
CA VAL A 237 -16.43 -34.76 4.54
C VAL A 237 -17.13 -33.39 4.45
N GLU A 238 -16.89 -32.52 5.42
CA GLU A 238 -17.30 -31.12 5.34
C GLU A 238 -16.21 -30.34 4.60
N ALA A 239 -16.47 -30.05 3.32
CA ALA A 239 -15.53 -29.39 2.40
C ALA A 239 -15.85 -27.90 2.30
N ILE A 240 -14.82 -27.06 2.42
CA ILE A 240 -14.89 -25.60 2.30
C ILE A 240 -14.12 -25.19 1.05
N TYR A 241 -14.79 -24.45 0.18
CA TYR A 241 -14.27 -24.00 -1.11
C TYR A 241 -14.19 -22.48 -1.17
N LEU A 242 -13.19 -21.99 -1.91
CA LEU A 242 -13.29 -20.70 -2.55
C LEU A 242 -14.30 -20.82 -3.71
N PRO A 243 -15.25 -19.85 -3.89
CA PRO A 243 -16.29 -19.95 -4.91
C PRO A 243 -15.80 -20.27 -6.32
N PRO A 244 -14.68 -19.70 -6.83
CA PRO A 244 -14.20 -20.02 -8.16
C PRO A 244 -13.85 -21.51 -8.35
N PHE A 245 -13.29 -22.17 -7.35
CA PHE A 245 -12.94 -23.59 -7.43
C PHE A 245 -14.16 -24.49 -7.38
N TYR A 246 -15.13 -24.17 -6.52
CA TYR A 246 -16.40 -24.90 -6.47
C TYR A 246 -17.12 -24.90 -7.83
N TYR A 247 -17.28 -23.70 -8.40
CA TYR A 247 -17.97 -23.59 -9.70
C TYR A 247 -17.17 -24.19 -10.85
N ALA A 248 -15.85 -24.18 -10.80
CA ALA A 248 -15.01 -24.85 -11.78
C ALA A 248 -15.18 -26.38 -11.74
N GLU A 249 -15.19 -26.99 -10.53
CA GLU A 249 -15.46 -28.43 -10.37
C GLU A 249 -16.87 -28.79 -10.83
N LEU A 250 -17.89 -28.09 -10.36
CA LEU A 250 -19.28 -28.33 -10.74
C LEU A 250 -19.48 -28.20 -12.25
N GLY A 251 -18.90 -27.17 -12.87
CA GLY A 251 -18.95 -26.94 -14.30
C GLY A 251 -18.27 -28.04 -15.10
N THR A 252 -17.13 -28.54 -14.62
CA THR A 252 -16.39 -29.64 -15.24
C THR A 252 -17.16 -30.95 -15.16
N ALA A 253 -17.69 -31.27 -13.97
CA ALA A 253 -18.51 -32.48 -13.76
C ALA A 253 -19.74 -32.47 -14.69
N ASN A 254 -20.45 -31.35 -14.80
CA ASN A 254 -21.62 -31.20 -15.66
C ASN A 254 -21.27 -31.34 -17.16
N LYS A 255 -20.12 -30.83 -17.59
CA LYS A 255 -19.65 -30.99 -18.98
C LYS A 255 -19.27 -32.43 -19.26
N LEU A 256 -18.57 -33.10 -18.36
CA LEU A 256 -18.23 -34.53 -18.53
C LEU A 256 -19.48 -35.40 -18.59
N ARG A 257 -20.46 -35.19 -17.69
CA ARG A 257 -21.75 -35.93 -17.74
C ARG A 257 -22.45 -35.76 -19.07
N LYS A 258 -22.53 -34.51 -19.58
CA LYS A 258 -23.13 -34.25 -20.92
C LYS A 258 -22.36 -34.91 -22.07
N LEU A 259 -21.05 -35.09 -21.95
CA LEU A 259 -20.26 -35.83 -22.95
C LEU A 259 -20.51 -37.33 -22.88
N MET A 260 -20.65 -37.90 -21.68
CA MET A 260 -20.96 -39.32 -21.49
C MET A 260 -22.37 -39.67 -21.96
N ASP A 261 -23.34 -38.77 -21.81
CA ASP A 261 -24.73 -38.98 -22.25
C ASP A 261 -24.95 -38.79 -23.76
N ARG A 262 -23.92 -38.39 -24.52
CA ARG A 262 -24.02 -38.30 -25.98
C ARG A 262 -23.97 -39.73 -26.58
N PRO A 263 -24.96 -40.13 -27.38
CA PRO A 263 -24.90 -41.40 -28.10
C PRO A 263 -23.65 -41.43 -28.97
N ALA A 264 -22.95 -42.57 -28.96
CA ALA A 264 -21.84 -42.78 -29.90
C ALA A 264 -22.32 -42.53 -31.33
N GLN A 265 -21.74 -41.54 -32.01
CA GLN A 265 -21.94 -41.40 -33.44
C GLN A 265 -21.17 -42.57 -34.08
N ASP A 266 -21.91 -43.57 -34.55
CA ASP A 266 -21.36 -44.59 -35.42
C ASP A 266 -20.72 -43.89 -36.64
N ARG A 267 -19.41 -44.07 -36.79
CA ARG A 267 -18.68 -43.68 -38.00
C ARG A 267 -18.72 -44.78 -39.01
#